data_daba738981bf7febdee01727bdcdc0bf
#
_entry.id   daba738981bf7febdee01727bdcdc0bf
#
_cell.length_a   1.000
_cell.length_b   1.000
_cell.length_c   1.000
_cell.angle_alpha   90.00
_cell.angle_beta   90.00
_cell.angle_gamma   90.00
#
_symmetry.space_group_name_H-M   'P 1'
#
loop_
_entity.id
_entity.type
_entity.pdbx_description
1 polymer ?
#
loop_
_entity_poly.entity_id
_entity_poly.type
_entity_poly.pdbx_seq_one_letter_code
_entity_poly.pdbx_strand_id
1 'polypeptide(L)'
;MEKEGGSNSGMNKELIKIVIIGPESTGKSTLCEELAQHYDAPWCPEFAREYLLTYGTEYQFDDLLTIAKGQLAMEDEYAVLAKHNWDLKRTYLSKNPVLFIDTDMYVMKVWCEFVFGKCHQWIIDQIVERKYHLYLLCHTDIPWEKDELREYPDLETREKLFHMYRDILVNQAVPWADIQGTDQERLAKAIEAVDKVIKDHSE
;
A
#
# COMPACT_ATOMS: atom_id res chain seq x y z
N MET A 1 -47.34 -7.15 -25.94
CA MET A 1 -46.69 -6.26 -24.95
C MET A 1 -45.48 -7.01 -24.39
N GLU A 2 -44.36 -6.87 -25.08
CA GLU A 2 -43.08 -7.42 -24.71
C GLU A 2 -42.45 -6.52 -23.63
N LYS A 3 -42.14 -7.07 -22.49
CA LYS A 3 -41.35 -6.39 -21.46
C LYS A 3 -39.89 -6.54 -21.85
N GLU A 4 -39.30 -5.46 -22.31
CA GLU A 4 -37.88 -5.33 -22.47
C GLU A 4 -37.21 -5.52 -21.08
N GLY A 5 -36.51 -6.64 -20.95
CA GLY A 5 -35.62 -6.90 -19.83
C GLY A 5 -34.39 -6.00 -19.97
N GLY A 6 -34.35 -4.93 -19.19
CA GLY A 6 -33.15 -4.10 -19.08
C GLY A 6 -32.00 -4.95 -18.54
N SER A 7 -31.07 -5.29 -19.41
CA SER A 7 -29.79 -5.88 -19.02
C SER A 7 -29.03 -4.81 -18.23
N ASN A 8 -29.02 -4.96 -16.93
CA ASN A 8 -28.13 -4.22 -16.04
C ASN A 8 -26.71 -4.75 -16.27
N SER A 9 -26.02 -4.25 -17.29
CA SER A 9 -24.61 -4.48 -17.47
C SER A 9 -23.89 -3.71 -16.35
N GLY A 10 -23.76 -4.35 -15.19
CA GLY A 10 -22.86 -3.88 -14.16
C GLY A 10 -21.46 -3.84 -14.78
N MET A 11 -21.04 -2.65 -15.25
CA MET A 11 -19.67 -2.45 -15.71
C MET A 11 -18.77 -2.86 -14.52
N ASN A 12 -17.98 -3.91 -14.73
CA ASN A 12 -16.98 -4.36 -13.77
C ASN A 12 -15.93 -3.25 -13.66
N LYS A 13 -16.14 -2.34 -12.72
CA LYS A 13 -15.24 -1.19 -12.51
C LYS A 13 -13.90 -1.67 -12.03
N GLU A 14 -12.84 -1.10 -12.59
CA GLU A 14 -11.48 -1.39 -12.20
C GLU A 14 -11.24 -0.95 -10.74
N LEU A 15 -10.62 -1.83 -9.96
CA LEU A 15 -10.18 -1.49 -8.59
C LEU A 15 -8.87 -0.71 -8.66
N ILE A 16 -8.90 0.54 -8.21
CA ILE A 16 -7.70 1.39 -8.10
C ILE A 16 -6.97 1.03 -6.80
N LYS A 17 -5.77 0.49 -6.95
CA LYS A 17 -4.90 0.11 -5.82
C LYS A 17 -3.79 1.13 -5.64
N ILE A 18 -3.68 1.68 -4.44
CA ILE A 18 -2.70 2.69 -4.06
C ILE A 18 -1.88 2.15 -2.91
N VAL A 19 -0.57 2.07 -3.11
CA VAL A 19 0.36 1.51 -2.12
C VAL A 19 1.10 2.62 -1.41
N ILE A 20 1.17 2.53 -0.08
CA ILE A 20 1.94 3.41 0.76
C ILE A 20 3.18 2.66 1.23
N ILE A 21 4.36 3.15 0.88
CA ILE A 21 5.64 2.53 1.22
C ILE A 21 6.60 3.53 1.87
N GLY A 22 7.65 3.02 2.44
CA GLY A 22 8.69 3.81 3.10
C GLY A 22 9.27 3.07 4.31
N PRO A 23 10.32 3.61 4.93
CA PRO A 23 10.92 3.04 6.13
C PRO A 23 9.93 2.96 7.30
N GLU A 24 10.33 2.26 8.35
CA GLU A 24 9.55 2.27 9.59
C GLU A 24 9.46 3.68 10.21
N SER A 25 8.42 3.92 11.01
CA SER A 25 8.20 5.22 11.66
C SER A 25 8.16 6.42 10.69
N THR A 26 7.56 6.24 9.52
CA THR A 26 7.34 7.31 8.52
C THR A 26 5.86 7.65 8.32
N GLY A 27 4.98 7.18 9.21
CA GLY A 27 3.55 7.51 9.17
C GLY A 27 2.74 6.82 8.07
N LYS A 28 3.21 5.69 7.51
CA LYS A 28 2.49 4.93 6.47
C LYS A 28 1.07 4.56 6.87
N SER A 29 0.93 3.86 7.99
CA SER A 29 -0.37 3.37 8.47
C SER A 29 -1.33 4.51 8.78
N THR A 30 -0.84 5.59 9.41
CA THR A 30 -1.62 6.80 9.66
C THR A 30 -2.13 7.41 8.34
N LEU A 31 -1.25 7.54 7.35
CA LEU A 31 -1.64 8.07 6.03
C LEU A 31 -2.64 7.16 5.32
N CYS A 32 -2.49 5.82 5.42
CA CYS A 32 -3.47 4.86 4.90
C CYS A 32 -4.86 5.08 5.53
N GLU A 33 -4.91 5.23 6.85
CA GLU A 33 -6.15 5.43 7.59
C GLU A 33 -6.82 6.76 7.23
N GLU A 34 -6.06 7.85 7.16
CA GLU A 34 -6.55 9.19 6.79
C GLU A 34 -7.08 9.22 5.35
N LEU A 35 -6.37 8.60 4.40
CA LEU A 35 -6.83 8.46 3.01
C LEU A 35 -8.09 7.58 2.92
N ALA A 36 -8.12 6.47 3.63
CA ALA A 36 -9.29 5.59 3.69
C ALA A 36 -10.53 6.34 4.22
N GLN A 37 -10.35 7.15 5.26
CA GLN A 37 -11.41 8.01 5.80
C GLN A 37 -11.84 9.07 4.78
N HIS A 38 -10.89 9.75 4.12
CA HIS A 38 -11.18 10.80 3.14
C HIS A 38 -11.99 10.28 1.95
N TYR A 39 -11.63 9.09 1.42
CA TYR A 39 -12.30 8.49 0.25
C TYR A 39 -13.47 7.56 0.60
N ASP A 40 -13.80 7.38 1.88
CA ASP A 40 -14.76 6.37 2.36
C ASP A 40 -14.48 4.97 1.77
N ALA A 41 -13.18 4.61 1.74
CA ALA A 41 -12.64 3.40 1.15
C ALA A 41 -11.95 2.52 2.22
N PRO A 42 -11.83 1.20 2.03
CA PRO A 42 -11.06 0.37 2.93
C PRO A 42 -9.55 0.56 2.71
N TRP A 43 -8.76 0.17 3.71
CA TRP A 43 -7.32 0.03 3.60
C TRP A 43 -6.85 -1.31 4.16
N CYS A 44 -5.85 -1.89 3.52
CA CYS A 44 -5.22 -3.14 3.92
C CYS A 44 -4.04 -2.85 4.84
N PRO A 45 -4.06 -3.29 6.11
CA PRO A 45 -2.97 -3.06 7.04
C PRO A 45 -1.75 -3.93 6.73
N GLU A 46 -0.63 -3.63 7.41
CA GLU A 46 0.59 -4.41 7.34
C GLU A 46 0.43 -5.74 8.11
N PHE A 47 0.48 -6.87 7.41
CA PHE A 47 0.39 -8.21 8.00
C PHE A 47 1.58 -8.53 8.89
N ALA A 48 2.77 -8.00 8.60
CA ALA A 48 3.98 -8.22 9.38
C ALA A 48 3.79 -7.89 10.86
N ARG A 49 3.02 -6.82 11.17
CA ARG A 49 2.76 -6.41 12.55
C ARG A 49 2.04 -7.50 13.34
N GLU A 50 0.98 -8.07 12.80
CA GLU A 50 0.23 -9.16 13.45
C GLU A 50 1.09 -10.41 13.59
N TYR A 51 1.87 -10.75 12.56
CA TYR A 51 2.75 -11.90 12.57
C TYR A 51 3.81 -11.78 13.66
N LEU A 52 4.52 -10.67 13.75
CA LEU A 52 5.60 -10.45 14.73
C LEU A 52 5.06 -10.35 16.17
N LEU A 53 3.88 -9.78 16.38
CA LEU A 53 3.22 -9.80 17.70
C LEU A 53 2.87 -11.21 18.15
N THR A 54 2.54 -12.10 17.22
CA THR A 54 2.15 -13.48 17.53
C THR A 54 3.34 -14.42 17.70
N TYR A 55 4.36 -14.30 16.84
CA TYR A 55 5.48 -15.25 16.77
C TYR A 55 6.81 -14.68 17.30
N GLY A 56 6.87 -13.40 17.63
CA GLY A 56 8.07 -12.72 18.14
C GLY A 56 8.85 -12.02 17.03
N THR A 57 9.83 -11.20 17.47
CA THR A 57 10.66 -10.36 16.59
C THR A 57 11.95 -11.05 16.13
N GLU A 58 12.23 -12.26 16.57
CA GLU A 58 13.41 -13.04 16.13
C GLU A 58 13.06 -13.87 14.88
N TYR A 59 12.70 -13.19 13.79
CA TYR A 59 12.32 -13.84 12.53
C TYR A 59 13.53 -14.32 11.73
N GLN A 60 13.32 -15.37 10.95
CA GLN A 60 14.28 -15.95 10.02
C GLN A 60 13.91 -15.58 8.56
N PHE A 61 14.80 -15.88 7.63
CA PHE A 61 14.58 -15.59 6.22
C PHE A 61 13.24 -16.18 5.68
N ASP A 62 12.91 -17.41 6.05
CA ASP A 62 11.69 -18.08 5.59
C ASP A 62 10.41 -17.50 6.23
N ASP A 63 10.52 -16.84 7.37
CA ASP A 63 9.39 -16.11 7.95
C ASP A 63 8.96 -14.94 7.08
N LEU A 64 9.92 -14.27 6.40
CA LEU A 64 9.59 -13.20 5.45
C LEU A 64 8.77 -13.69 4.26
N LEU A 65 8.97 -14.93 3.81
CA LEU A 65 8.10 -15.54 2.81
C LEU A 65 6.69 -15.79 3.33
N THR A 66 6.57 -16.21 4.58
CA THR A 66 5.27 -16.41 5.25
C THR A 66 4.54 -15.08 5.41
N ILE A 67 5.23 -14.05 5.87
CA ILE A 67 4.70 -12.69 5.99
C ILE A 67 4.24 -12.15 4.62
N ALA A 68 5.08 -12.30 3.58
CA ALA A 68 4.73 -11.86 2.23
C ALA A 68 3.47 -12.54 1.70
N LYS A 69 3.31 -13.85 1.92
CA LYS A 69 2.10 -14.59 1.54
C LYS A 69 0.88 -14.13 2.32
N GLY A 70 1.04 -13.87 3.62
CA GLY A 70 -0.02 -13.33 4.47
C GLY A 70 -0.47 -11.94 4.01
N GLN A 71 0.48 -11.06 3.67
CA GLN A 71 0.19 -9.72 3.14
C GLN A 71 -0.64 -9.79 1.86
N LEU A 72 -0.28 -10.64 0.90
CA LEU A 72 -1.04 -10.76 -0.34
C LEU A 72 -2.42 -11.41 -0.15
N ALA A 73 -2.54 -12.38 0.72
CA ALA A 73 -3.84 -12.98 1.05
C ALA A 73 -4.78 -11.91 1.66
N MET A 74 -4.27 -11.11 2.59
CA MET A 74 -5.00 -10.00 3.19
C MET A 74 -5.36 -8.94 2.14
N GLU A 75 -4.42 -8.55 1.26
CA GLU A 75 -4.69 -7.61 0.15
C GLU A 75 -5.84 -8.10 -0.74
N ASP A 76 -5.87 -9.40 -1.07
CA ASP A 76 -6.94 -9.98 -1.90
C ASP A 76 -8.31 -9.94 -1.20
N GLU A 77 -8.37 -10.17 0.11
CA GLU A 77 -9.60 -10.02 0.91
C GLU A 77 -10.08 -8.56 0.92
N TYR A 78 -9.18 -7.61 1.16
CA TYR A 78 -9.52 -6.18 1.14
C TYR A 78 -9.88 -5.68 -0.25
N ALA A 79 -9.34 -6.27 -1.32
CA ALA A 79 -9.74 -5.98 -2.71
C ALA A 79 -11.20 -6.38 -2.98
N VAL A 80 -11.65 -7.52 -2.45
CA VAL A 80 -13.06 -7.93 -2.51
C VAL A 80 -13.94 -6.98 -1.70
N LEU A 81 -13.51 -6.63 -0.49
CA LEU A 81 -14.22 -5.69 0.38
C LEU A 81 -14.37 -4.31 -0.28
N ALA A 82 -13.31 -3.79 -0.91
CA ALA A 82 -13.34 -2.50 -1.58
C ALA A 82 -14.38 -2.44 -2.71
N LYS A 83 -14.45 -3.48 -3.53
CA LYS A 83 -15.45 -3.61 -4.60
C LYS A 83 -16.87 -3.70 -4.04
N HIS A 84 -17.06 -4.53 -3.01
CA HIS A 84 -18.36 -4.71 -2.36
C HIS A 84 -18.88 -3.40 -1.73
N ASN A 85 -18.03 -2.71 -0.98
CA ASN A 85 -18.38 -1.43 -0.34
C ASN A 85 -18.73 -0.37 -1.38
N TRP A 86 -17.96 -0.31 -2.48
CA TRP A 86 -18.21 0.62 -3.56
C TRP A 86 -19.55 0.34 -4.27
N ASP A 87 -19.89 -0.93 -4.54
CA ASP A 87 -21.17 -1.33 -5.14
C ASP A 87 -22.36 -0.93 -4.26
N LEU A 88 -22.22 -1.02 -2.94
CA LEU A 88 -23.26 -0.65 -1.98
C LEU A 88 -23.45 0.87 -1.86
N LYS A 89 -22.34 1.61 -1.77
CA LYS A 89 -22.36 3.03 -1.41
C LYS A 89 -22.31 3.96 -2.63
N ARG A 90 -21.64 3.55 -3.73
CA ARG A 90 -21.32 4.38 -4.90
C ARG A 90 -20.86 5.78 -4.46
N THR A 91 -19.72 5.82 -3.75
CA THR A 91 -19.19 7.06 -3.17
C THR A 91 -19.01 8.13 -4.25
N TYR A 92 -19.38 9.36 -3.94
CA TYR A 92 -19.32 10.48 -4.88
C TYR A 92 -17.89 10.93 -5.23
N LEU A 93 -16.88 10.48 -4.44
CA LEU A 93 -15.48 10.87 -4.58
C LEU A 93 -14.71 10.05 -5.62
N SER A 94 -15.20 8.86 -5.97
CA SER A 94 -14.56 8.03 -7.00
C SER A 94 -15.57 7.29 -7.84
N LYS A 95 -15.35 7.29 -9.16
CA LYS A 95 -16.15 6.49 -10.12
C LYS A 95 -15.75 5.01 -10.12
N ASN A 96 -14.65 4.67 -9.46
CA ASN A 96 -14.07 3.34 -9.34
C ASN A 96 -13.87 2.99 -7.87
N PRO A 97 -13.93 1.70 -7.48
CA PRO A 97 -13.52 1.28 -6.15
C PRO A 97 -12.04 1.59 -5.92
N VAL A 98 -11.69 2.00 -4.71
CA VAL A 98 -10.32 2.34 -4.31
C VAL A 98 -9.91 1.47 -3.12
N LEU A 99 -8.66 1.04 -3.09
CA LEU A 99 -8.03 0.34 -1.98
C LEU A 99 -6.68 0.98 -1.67
N PHE A 100 -6.46 1.38 -0.43
CA PHE A 100 -5.17 1.78 0.10
C PHE A 100 -4.48 0.58 0.73
N ILE A 101 -3.17 0.44 0.55
CA ILE A 101 -2.41 -0.74 0.98
C ILE A 101 -1.18 -0.27 1.74
N ASP A 102 -1.11 -0.61 3.02
CA ASP A 102 0.11 -0.41 3.82
C ASP A 102 1.03 -1.60 3.60
N THR A 103 2.11 -1.36 2.89
CA THR A 103 3.13 -2.38 2.58
C THR A 103 2.74 -3.35 1.44
N ASP A 104 3.65 -3.49 0.49
CA ASP A 104 3.56 -4.41 -0.65
C ASP A 104 4.81 -5.30 -0.79
N MET A 105 4.92 -5.96 -1.93
CA MET A 105 6.06 -6.84 -2.22
C MET A 105 7.38 -6.10 -2.47
N TYR A 106 7.38 -4.81 -2.80
CA TYR A 106 8.62 -4.01 -2.80
C TYR A 106 9.17 -3.82 -1.40
N VAL A 107 8.31 -3.61 -0.40
CA VAL A 107 8.73 -3.53 1.01
C VAL A 107 9.30 -4.87 1.46
N MET A 108 8.62 -5.97 1.14
CA MET A 108 9.13 -7.31 1.45
C MET A 108 10.46 -7.62 0.79
N LYS A 109 10.66 -7.18 -0.47
CA LYS A 109 11.94 -7.30 -1.18
C LYS A 109 13.05 -6.54 -0.47
N VAL A 110 12.81 -5.25 -0.16
CA VAL A 110 13.80 -4.42 0.55
C VAL A 110 14.14 -5.03 1.91
N TRP A 111 13.16 -5.49 2.66
CA TRP A 111 13.37 -6.15 3.94
C TRP A 111 14.24 -7.42 3.80
N CYS A 112 13.90 -8.31 2.86
CA CYS A 112 14.69 -9.51 2.57
C CYS A 112 16.15 -9.17 2.21
N GLU A 113 16.35 -8.22 1.32
CA GLU A 113 17.69 -7.84 0.83
C GLU A 113 18.50 -7.10 1.90
N PHE A 114 17.85 -6.22 2.67
CA PHE A 114 18.52 -5.44 3.71
C PHE A 114 19.02 -6.31 4.87
N VAL A 115 18.19 -7.24 5.36
CA VAL A 115 18.51 -8.07 6.53
C VAL A 115 19.33 -9.31 6.13
N PHE A 116 18.98 -9.97 5.02
CA PHE A 116 19.54 -11.28 4.65
C PHE A 116 20.40 -11.25 3.39
N GLY A 117 20.53 -10.11 2.70
CA GLY A 117 21.32 -9.98 1.46
C GLY A 117 20.78 -10.78 0.28
N LYS A 118 19.54 -11.27 0.34
CA LYS A 118 18.87 -12.06 -0.70
C LYS A 118 17.36 -11.91 -0.59
N CYS A 119 16.63 -12.22 -1.66
CA CYS A 119 15.17 -12.21 -1.69
C CYS A 119 14.62 -13.55 -2.18
N HIS A 120 13.45 -13.94 -1.70
CA HIS A 120 12.73 -15.10 -2.20
C HIS A 120 12.24 -14.86 -3.63
N GLN A 121 12.47 -15.82 -4.53
CA GLN A 121 12.03 -15.72 -5.92
C GLN A 121 10.52 -15.48 -6.01
N TRP A 122 9.73 -16.13 -5.16
CA TRP A 122 8.28 -15.93 -5.11
C TRP A 122 7.87 -14.46 -4.90
N ILE A 123 8.59 -13.71 -4.05
CA ILE A 123 8.32 -12.28 -3.83
C ILE A 123 8.61 -11.49 -5.11
N ILE A 124 9.71 -11.82 -5.80
CA ILE A 124 10.06 -11.18 -7.08
C ILE A 124 8.99 -11.47 -8.15
N ASP A 125 8.51 -12.71 -8.22
CA ASP A 125 7.45 -13.10 -9.15
C ASP A 125 6.15 -12.33 -8.87
N GLN A 126 5.79 -12.14 -7.60
CA GLN A 126 4.61 -11.37 -7.21
C GLN A 126 4.73 -9.87 -7.53
N ILE A 127 5.92 -9.28 -7.47
CA ILE A 127 6.15 -7.89 -7.92
C ILE A 127 5.81 -7.74 -9.41
N VAL A 128 6.12 -8.74 -10.22
CA VAL A 128 5.83 -8.71 -11.67
C VAL A 128 4.35 -8.97 -11.97
N GLU A 129 3.71 -9.84 -11.21
CA GLU A 129 2.31 -10.25 -11.42
C GLU A 129 1.28 -9.22 -10.93
N ARG A 130 1.58 -8.55 -9.80
CA ARG A 130 0.65 -7.61 -9.18
C ARG A 130 0.66 -6.26 -9.88
N LYS A 131 -0.52 -5.65 -9.97
CA LYS A 131 -0.70 -4.33 -10.60
C LYS A 131 -1.18 -3.33 -9.58
N TYR A 132 -0.49 -2.21 -9.52
CA TYR A 132 -0.84 -1.06 -8.70
C TYR A 132 -0.94 0.18 -9.58
N HIS A 133 -1.62 1.23 -9.10
CA HIS A 133 -1.91 2.42 -9.87
C HIS A 133 -1.12 3.64 -9.40
N LEU A 134 -0.69 3.62 -8.13
CA LEU A 134 0.10 4.69 -7.52
C LEU A 134 0.91 4.15 -6.35
N TYR A 135 2.12 4.65 -6.20
CA TYR A 135 2.92 4.53 -4.98
C TYR A 135 3.05 5.87 -4.27
N LEU A 136 2.84 5.87 -2.95
CA LEU A 136 3.12 7.01 -2.08
C LEU A 136 4.32 6.66 -1.22
N LEU A 137 5.46 7.32 -1.46
CA LEU A 137 6.70 7.09 -0.72
C LEU A 137 6.78 8.04 0.48
N CYS A 138 6.61 7.52 1.69
CA CYS A 138 6.71 8.30 2.92
C CYS A 138 8.17 8.60 3.29
N HIS A 139 8.48 9.91 3.41
CA HIS A 139 9.80 10.41 3.76
C HIS A 139 10.13 10.24 5.25
N THR A 140 11.42 10.26 5.60
CA THR A 140 11.95 10.10 6.96
C THR A 140 11.97 11.40 7.78
N ASP A 141 11.25 12.42 7.35
CA ASP A 141 11.25 13.78 7.91
C ASP A 141 10.38 13.95 9.17
N ILE A 142 9.69 12.89 9.60
CA ILE A 142 9.00 12.89 10.88
C ILE A 142 9.84 12.17 11.96
N PRO A 143 9.71 12.58 13.24
CA PRO A 143 10.44 11.97 14.34
C PRO A 143 10.18 10.46 14.42
N TRP A 144 11.24 9.71 14.75
CA TRP A 144 11.08 8.30 15.07
C TRP A 144 10.39 8.15 16.44
N GLU A 145 9.38 7.31 16.48
CA GLU A 145 8.68 6.96 17.71
C GLU A 145 8.98 5.52 18.09
N LYS A 146 9.24 5.28 19.36
CA LYS A 146 9.51 3.93 19.86
C LYS A 146 8.25 3.06 19.79
N ASP A 147 8.41 1.89 19.17
CA ASP A 147 7.40 0.83 19.12
C ASP A 147 8.10 -0.50 19.34
N GLU A 148 7.40 -1.50 19.85
CA GLU A 148 7.99 -2.82 20.17
C GLU A 148 8.48 -3.59 18.93
N LEU A 149 8.01 -3.22 17.73
CA LEU A 149 8.36 -3.88 16.46
C LEU A 149 9.31 -3.07 15.59
N ARG A 150 9.74 -1.87 16.02
CA ARG A 150 10.63 -0.99 15.24
C ARG A 150 12.08 -1.26 15.60
N GLU A 151 12.89 -1.54 14.60
CA GLU A 151 14.27 -2.01 14.75
C GLU A 151 15.33 -0.93 14.50
N TYR A 152 14.99 0.12 13.70
CA TYR A 152 15.97 1.09 13.20
C TYR A 152 15.68 2.52 13.68
N PRO A 153 16.07 2.88 14.93
CA PRO A 153 15.84 4.22 15.47
C PRO A 153 16.75 5.28 14.83
N ASP A 154 17.88 4.90 14.25
CA ASP A 154 18.85 5.81 13.69
C ASP A 154 18.40 6.33 12.31
N LEU A 155 18.63 7.64 12.11
CA LEU A 155 18.21 8.31 10.88
C LEU A 155 18.99 7.82 9.65
N GLU A 156 20.27 7.50 9.80
CA GLU A 156 21.13 7.05 8.70
C GLU A 156 20.61 5.77 8.05
N THR A 157 20.23 4.76 8.87
CA THR A 157 19.63 3.51 8.40
C THR A 157 18.28 3.77 7.73
N ARG A 158 17.44 4.64 8.31
CA ARG A 158 16.14 4.99 7.74
C ARG A 158 16.28 5.72 6.40
N GLU A 159 17.25 6.63 6.26
CA GLU A 159 17.55 7.29 4.98
C GLU A 159 18.08 6.30 3.95
N LYS A 160 18.92 5.35 4.34
CA LYS A 160 19.40 4.29 3.45
C LYS A 160 18.21 3.45 2.92
N LEU A 161 17.30 3.03 3.80
CA LEU A 161 16.09 2.32 3.41
C LEU A 161 15.19 3.17 2.49
N PHE A 162 15.02 4.46 2.80
CA PHE A 162 14.28 5.39 1.95
C PHE A 162 14.85 5.44 0.53
N HIS A 163 16.18 5.53 0.40
CA HIS A 163 16.84 5.53 -0.91
C HIS A 163 16.64 4.19 -1.65
N MET A 164 16.64 3.05 -0.96
CA MET A 164 16.35 1.76 -1.59
C MET A 164 14.92 1.72 -2.18
N TYR A 165 13.91 2.21 -1.45
CA TYR A 165 12.55 2.34 -1.98
C TYR A 165 12.49 3.30 -3.15
N ARG A 166 13.10 4.48 -3.03
CA ARG A 166 13.12 5.49 -4.09
C ARG A 166 13.77 4.96 -5.37
N ASP A 167 14.89 4.26 -5.26
CA ASP A 167 15.58 3.66 -6.40
C ASP A 167 14.69 2.64 -7.13
N ILE A 168 13.91 1.84 -6.41
CA ILE A 168 12.92 0.95 -7.01
C ILE A 168 11.86 1.76 -7.77
N LEU A 169 11.29 2.79 -7.13
CA LEU A 169 10.18 3.56 -7.73
C LEU A 169 10.62 4.37 -8.95
N VAL A 170 11.85 4.88 -8.98
CA VAL A 170 12.40 5.59 -10.14
C VAL A 170 12.60 4.65 -11.35
N ASN A 171 12.84 3.36 -11.10
CA ASN A 171 13.16 2.38 -12.14
C ASN A 171 11.96 1.50 -12.57
N GLN A 172 10.74 1.83 -12.14
CA GLN A 172 9.50 1.15 -12.53
C GLN A 172 8.51 2.13 -13.18
N ALA A 173 7.45 1.66 -13.81
CA ALA A 173 6.58 2.46 -14.66
C ALA A 173 5.32 3.03 -13.97
N VAL A 174 4.96 2.52 -12.77
CA VAL A 174 3.77 2.99 -12.05
C VAL A 174 4.03 4.40 -11.51
N PRO A 175 3.10 5.36 -11.62
CA PRO A 175 3.24 6.68 -11.02
C PRO A 175 3.54 6.60 -9.52
N TRP A 176 4.33 7.54 -9.03
CA TRP A 176 4.61 7.65 -7.60
C TRP A 176 4.75 9.10 -7.16
N ALA A 177 4.55 9.37 -5.87
CA ALA A 177 4.71 10.67 -5.25
C ALA A 177 5.52 10.56 -3.96
N ASP A 178 6.37 11.57 -3.73
CA ASP A 178 7.15 11.72 -2.50
C ASP A 178 6.32 12.47 -1.45
N ILE A 179 6.06 11.83 -0.31
CA ILE A 179 5.20 12.32 0.76
C ILE A 179 6.05 12.81 1.92
N GLN A 180 6.15 14.13 2.06
CA GLN A 180 6.96 14.84 3.06
C GLN A 180 6.23 16.06 3.62
N GLY A 181 6.65 16.54 4.77
CA GLY A 181 6.12 17.71 5.47
C GLY A 181 5.37 17.33 6.74
N THR A 182 4.57 18.26 7.26
CA THR A 182 3.66 18.01 8.39
C THR A 182 2.54 17.06 8.01
N ASP A 183 1.83 16.50 9.00
CA ASP A 183 0.73 15.57 8.76
C ASP A 183 -0.29 16.10 7.75
N GLN A 184 -0.69 17.38 7.88
CA GLN A 184 -1.64 18.03 6.96
C GLN A 184 -1.07 18.18 5.53
N GLU A 185 0.21 18.55 5.41
CA GLU A 185 0.87 18.68 4.11
C GLU A 185 1.03 17.32 3.44
N ARG A 186 1.35 16.27 4.21
CA ARG A 186 1.46 14.89 3.72
C ARG A 186 0.13 14.39 3.19
N LEU A 187 -0.94 14.55 3.96
CA LEU A 187 -2.29 14.18 3.54
C LEU A 187 -2.72 14.95 2.28
N ALA A 188 -2.50 16.27 2.23
CA ALA A 188 -2.86 17.08 1.07
C ALA A 188 -2.12 16.64 -0.22
N LYS A 189 -0.81 16.38 -0.13
CA LYS A 189 -0.02 15.87 -1.26
C LYS A 189 -0.49 14.48 -1.71
N ALA A 190 -0.82 13.62 -0.75
CA ALA A 190 -1.31 12.28 -1.05
C ALA A 190 -2.67 12.35 -1.76
N ILE A 191 -3.60 13.18 -1.29
CA ILE A 191 -4.91 13.40 -1.94
C ILE A 191 -4.72 13.93 -3.36
N GLU A 192 -3.86 14.92 -3.58
CA GLU A 192 -3.58 15.44 -4.93
C GLU A 192 -3.09 14.35 -5.89
N ALA A 193 -2.17 13.49 -5.44
CA ALA A 193 -1.65 12.38 -6.25
C ALA A 193 -2.73 11.32 -6.53
N VAL A 194 -3.56 11.00 -5.53
CA VAL A 194 -4.66 10.03 -5.65
C VAL A 194 -5.74 10.54 -6.59
N ASP A 195 -6.18 11.79 -6.45
CA ASP A 195 -7.20 12.41 -7.31
C ASP A 195 -6.80 12.40 -8.78
N LYS A 196 -5.52 12.66 -9.06
CA LYS A 196 -4.98 12.57 -10.42
C LYS A 196 -5.15 11.17 -11.00
N VAL A 197 -4.77 10.13 -10.26
CA VAL A 197 -4.88 8.74 -10.71
C VAL A 197 -6.33 8.32 -10.87
N ILE A 198 -7.21 8.68 -9.93
CA ILE A 198 -8.65 8.39 -10.02
C ILE A 198 -9.26 9.05 -11.28
N LYS A 199 -8.85 10.29 -11.59
CA LYS A 199 -9.32 10.99 -12.78
C LYS A 199 -8.86 10.29 -14.07
N ASP A 200 -7.59 9.91 -14.14
CA ASP A 200 -7.00 9.26 -15.32
C ASP A 200 -7.66 7.90 -15.63
N HIS A 201 -8.21 7.20 -14.61
CA HIS A 201 -8.92 5.91 -14.75
C HIS A 201 -10.46 6.07 -14.80
N SER A 202 -10.98 7.29 -14.82
CA SER A 202 -12.43 7.57 -14.84
C SER A 202 -13.00 7.87 -16.23
N GLU A 203 -12.14 7.96 -17.24
CA GLU A 203 -12.49 8.17 -18.65
C GLU A 203 -12.68 6.82 -19.37
#